data_131c6902c8f60cc073ad3a379ff77573
#
_entry.id   131c6902c8f60cc073ad3a379ff77573
#
_cell.length_a   1.000
_cell.length_b   1.000
_cell.length_c   1.000
_cell.angle_alpha   90.00
_cell.angle_beta   90.00
_cell.angle_gamma   90.00
#
_symmetry.space_group_name_H-M   'P 1'
#
loop_
_entity.id
_entity.type
_entity.pdbx_description
1 polymer ?
#
loop_
_entity_poly.entity_id
_entity_poly.type
_entity_poly.pdbx_seq_one_letter_code
_entity_poly.pdbx_strand_id
1 'polypeptide(L)'
;VLAIVPYIILQFKGLGIIVSEASYGSISSTAAIWIGAISLTVYLMISGIHGSAWTAIVKDIMIFIVVLFLGIYMPFHYYGGLQPMFEAVHQANPTFLTLPKTGLSISWFISTVMLTVLGFYMWPHTFNATYSAENENVFRKNSIISPIYTLMLLFVFFVGFTALMQVPGLQGAEADLSLLRLSIQTFDPWIVGFIGAAGLLTALVPGSMLLMAASTSLSKNVYGVLVPSATGKQISILAKCFVPVIALVSVYFTLYGGNTIVTLLLMGYSIVTQLFPAFIFSLMKNNIVTKYGACAGIVAGIASVMYITITETTLGTLFPALPQIIKDTNVGVISLFINLVVLMVVSLATKKIAAQPHFESGAVDGKQIL
;
A
#
# COMPACT_ATOMS: atom_id res chain seq x y z
N VAL A 1 9.64 7.33 3.01
CA VAL A 1 9.63 7.52 1.55
C VAL A 1 9.84 6.20 0.83
N LEU A 2 10.86 5.38 1.16
CA LEU A 2 11.15 4.11 0.48
C LEU A 2 9.93 3.17 0.41
N ALA A 3 9.14 3.05 1.47
CA ALA A 3 7.93 2.22 1.48
C ALA A 3 6.80 2.77 0.61
N ILE A 4 6.76 4.10 0.41
CA ILE A 4 5.69 4.76 -0.36
C ILE A 4 5.88 4.55 -1.86
N VAL A 5 7.12 4.47 -2.34
CA VAL A 5 7.42 4.33 -3.78
C VAL A 5 6.75 3.09 -4.39
N PRO A 6 6.89 1.86 -3.85
CA PRO A 6 6.15 0.69 -4.37
C PRO A 6 4.63 0.91 -4.40
N TYR A 7 4.09 1.64 -3.43
CA TYR A 7 2.66 1.93 -3.36
C TYR A 7 2.23 2.96 -4.43
N ILE A 8 3.07 3.94 -4.79
CA ILE A 8 2.80 4.85 -5.91
C ILE A 8 2.91 4.11 -7.24
N ILE A 9 3.88 3.21 -7.39
CA ILE A 9 4.05 2.38 -8.58
C ILE A 9 2.78 1.58 -8.87
N LEU A 10 2.19 0.94 -7.84
CA LEU A 10 0.94 0.20 -8.03
C LEU A 10 -0.23 1.09 -8.44
N GLN A 11 -0.28 2.37 -7.98
CA GLN A 11 -1.32 3.30 -8.42
C GLN A 11 -1.17 3.65 -9.91
N PHE A 12 0.05 3.93 -10.35
CA PHE A 12 0.31 4.21 -11.77
C PHE A 12 0.09 2.98 -12.64
N LYS A 13 0.44 1.78 -12.17
CA LYS A 13 0.13 0.54 -12.85
C LYS A 13 -1.38 0.36 -13.00
N GLY A 14 -2.14 0.56 -11.92
CA GLY A 14 -3.60 0.51 -11.93
C GLY A 14 -4.20 1.51 -12.94
N LEU A 15 -3.73 2.77 -12.93
CA LEU A 15 -4.16 3.78 -13.91
C LEU A 15 -3.87 3.33 -15.35
N GLY A 16 -2.68 2.79 -15.61
CA GLY A 16 -2.28 2.28 -16.91
C GLY A 16 -3.19 1.17 -17.41
N ILE A 17 -3.47 0.19 -16.57
CA ILE A 17 -4.36 -0.95 -16.85
C ILE A 17 -5.78 -0.45 -17.14
N ILE A 18 -6.34 0.38 -16.26
CA ILE A 18 -7.73 0.84 -16.37
C ILE A 18 -7.93 1.64 -17.66
N VAL A 19 -7.05 2.60 -17.95
CA VAL A 19 -7.19 3.43 -19.16
C VAL A 19 -6.98 2.61 -20.41
N SER A 20 -5.99 1.71 -20.44
CA SER A 20 -5.71 0.88 -21.61
C SER A 20 -6.86 -0.08 -21.92
N GLU A 21 -7.32 -0.84 -20.94
CA GLU A 21 -8.42 -1.80 -21.13
C GLU A 21 -9.76 -1.10 -21.39
N ALA A 22 -10.13 -0.06 -20.61
CA ALA A 22 -11.38 0.66 -20.80
C ALA A 22 -11.45 1.44 -22.12
N SER A 23 -10.29 1.76 -22.72
CA SER A 23 -10.21 2.35 -24.07
C SER A 23 -10.19 1.29 -25.18
N TYR A 24 -10.38 0.02 -24.85
CA TYR A 24 -10.29 -1.10 -25.80
C TYR A 24 -8.95 -1.14 -26.55
N GLY A 25 -7.85 -0.81 -25.85
CA GLY A 25 -6.51 -0.77 -26.42
C GLY A 25 -6.20 0.47 -27.31
N SER A 26 -7.15 1.40 -27.46
CA SER A 26 -6.91 2.64 -28.24
C SER A 26 -5.82 3.51 -27.61
N ILE A 27 -5.65 3.44 -26.29
CA ILE A 27 -4.56 4.07 -25.54
C ILE A 27 -3.64 2.98 -25.04
N SER A 28 -2.36 3.00 -25.43
CA SER A 28 -1.41 2.01 -24.93
C SER A 28 -1.18 2.16 -23.42
N SER A 29 -0.87 1.05 -22.73
CA SER A 29 -0.59 1.07 -21.27
C SER A 29 0.50 2.07 -20.90
N THR A 30 1.57 2.18 -21.71
CA THR A 30 2.64 3.16 -21.50
C THR A 30 2.13 4.60 -21.58
N ALA A 31 1.32 4.93 -22.59
CA ALA A 31 0.72 6.26 -22.72
C ALA A 31 -0.25 6.55 -21.57
N ALA A 32 -1.03 5.56 -21.16
CA ALA A 32 -1.97 5.64 -20.05
C ALA A 32 -1.26 5.92 -18.71
N ILE A 33 -0.12 5.27 -18.44
CA ILE A 33 0.71 5.50 -17.26
C ILE A 33 1.22 6.95 -17.24
N TRP A 34 1.74 7.45 -18.35
CA TRP A 34 2.20 8.84 -18.46
C TRP A 34 1.07 9.86 -18.26
N ILE A 35 -0.08 9.65 -18.93
CA ILE A 35 -1.26 10.50 -18.78
C ILE A 35 -1.73 10.50 -17.33
N GLY A 36 -1.80 9.33 -16.70
CA GLY A 36 -2.19 9.17 -15.29
C GLY A 36 -1.23 9.89 -14.35
N ALA A 37 0.08 9.73 -14.54
CA ALA A 37 1.09 10.36 -13.70
C ALA A 37 1.09 11.90 -13.82
N ILE A 38 0.97 12.43 -15.04
CA ILE A 38 0.86 13.87 -15.30
C ILE A 38 -0.42 14.41 -14.67
N SER A 39 -1.56 13.77 -14.94
CA SER A 39 -2.86 14.18 -14.40
C SER A 39 -2.87 14.20 -12.89
N LEU A 40 -2.33 13.16 -12.25
CA LEU A 40 -2.24 13.08 -10.80
C LEU A 40 -1.32 14.13 -10.21
N THR A 41 -0.17 14.39 -10.85
CA THR A 41 0.77 15.44 -10.43
C THR A 41 0.11 16.83 -10.51
N VAL A 42 -0.51 17.15 -11.65
CA VAL A 42 -1.22 18.44 -11.87
C VAL A 42 -2.38 18.59 -10.89
N TYR A 43 -3.19 17.53 -10.73
CA TYR A 43 -4.29 17.50 -9.77
C TYR A 43 -3.81 17.81 -8.35
N LEU A 44 -2.75 17.15 -7.89
CA LEU A 44 -2.20 17.38 -6.55
C LEU A 44 -1.65 18.80 -6.37
N MET A 45 -0.96 19.32 -7.39
CA MET A 45 -0.39 20.68 -7.31
C MET A 45 -1.45 21.78 -7.24
N ILE A 46 -2.62 21.54 -7.84
CA ILE A 46 -3.72 22.52 -7.87
C ILE A 46 -4.62 22.39 -6.65
N SER A 47 -5.10 21.17 -6.36
CA SER A 47 -6.17 20.94 -5.37
C SER A 47 -5.66 20.66 -3.96
N GLY A 48 -4.43 20.21 -3.82
CA GLY A 48 -3.87 19.82 -2.52
C GLY A 48 -4.71 18.76 -1.80
N ILE A 49 -4.70 18.81 -0.45
CA ILE A 49 -5.40 17.82 0.40
C ILE A 49 -6.93 17.95 0.34
N HIS A 50 -7.44 19.17 0.20
CA HIS A 50 -8.89 19.40 0.19
C HIS A 50 -9.58 18.79 -1.03
N GLY A 51 -8.97 18.91 -2.22
CA GLY A 51 -9.49 18.27 -3.42
C GLY A 51 -9.50 16.75 -3.30
N SER A 52 -8.46 16.15 -2.75
CA SER A 52 -8.39 14.72 -2.50
C SER A 52 -9.51 14.23 -1.57
N ALA A 53 -9.87 15.00 -0.54
CA ALA A 53 -10.92 14.64 0.40
C ALA A 53 -12.32 14.61 -0.27
N TRP A 54 -12.67 15.63 -1.07
CA TRP A 54 -13.94 15.65 -1.80
C TRP A 54 -14.01 14.56 -2.88
N THR A 55 -12.94 14.35 -3.62
CA THR A 55 -12.87 13.30 -4.63
C THR A 55 -12.98 11.91 -3.98
N ALA A 56 -12.48 11.74 -2.76
CA ALA A 56 -12.61 10.48 -2.01
C ALA A 56 -14.08 10.10 -1.74
N ILE A 57 -14.94 11.07 -1.41
CA ILE A 57 -16.39 10.80 -1.19
C ILE A 57 -17.03 10.26 -2.47
N VAL A 58 -16.80 10.94 -3.61
CA VAL A 58 -17.34 10.50 -4.91
C VAL A 58 -16.81 9.13 -5.27
N LYS A 59 -15.50 8.90 -5.11
CA LYS A 59 -14.84 7.61 -5.32
C LYS A 59 -15.50 6.50 -4.50
N ASP A 60 -15.69 6.72 -3.20
CA ASP A 60 -16.21 5.68 -2.31
C ASP A 60 -17.65 5.28 -2.66
N ILE A 61 -18.49 6.24 -3.06
CA ILE A 61 -19.84 5.96 -3.54
C ILE A 61 -19.81 5.15 -4.85
N MET A 62 -19.01 5.59 -5.82
CA MET A 62 -18.92 4.90 -7.12
C MET A 62 -18.37 3.48 -6.97
N ILE A 63 -17.30 3.31 -6.20
CA ILE A 63 -16.70 2.00 -5.94
C ILE A 63 -17.67 1.06 -5.24
N PHE A 64 -18.36 1.56 -4.23
CA PHE A 64 -19.33 0.75 -3.49
C PHE A 64 -20.42 0.21 -4.43
N ILE A 65 -20.97 1.06 -5.30
CA ILE A 65 -21.97 0.66 -6.30
C ILE A 65 -21.37 -0.36 -7.27
N VAL A 66 -20.21 -0.07 -7.87
CA VAL A 66 -19.58 -0.93 -8.87
C VAL A 66 -19.22 -2.29 -8.28
N VAL A 67 -18.58 -2.32 -7.13
CA VAL A 67 -18.10 -3.56 -6.52
C VAL A 67 -19.26 -4.46 -6.09
N LEU A 68 -20.29 -3.91 -5.45
CA LEU A 68 -21.48 -4.69 -5.09
C LEU A 68 -22.20 -5.21 -6.32
N PHE A 69 -22.39 -4.35 -7.33
CA PHE A 69 -23.03 -4.74 -8.57
C PHE A 69 -22.28 -5.88 -9.26
N LEU A 70 -20.98 -5.73 -9.49
CA LEU A 70 -20.19 -6.74 -10.17
C LEU A 70 -20.09 -8.03 -9.37
N GLY A 71 -19.85 -7.94 -8.05
CA GLY A 71 -19.68 -9.11 -7.19
C GLY A 71 -20.95 -9.94 -7.01
N ILE A 72 -22.13 -9.34 -7.23
CA ILE A 72 -23.39 -10.07 -7.26
C ILE A 72 -23.72 -10.51 -8.69
N TYR A 73 -23.70 -9.58 -9.64
CA TYR A 73 -24.14 -9.83 -11.00
C TYR A 73 -23.30 -10.92 -11.71
N MET A 74 -21.97 -10.86 -11.63
CA MET A 74 -21.08 -11.77 -12.37
C MET A 74 -21.26 -13.25 -12.00
N PRO A 75 -21.25 -13.65 -10.70
CA PRO A 75 -21.51 -15.04 -10.32
C PRO A 75 -22.89 -15.53 -10.74
N PHE A 76 -23.92 -14.69 -10.63
CA PHE A 76 -25.28 -15.06 -11.03
C PHE A 76 -25.43 -15.17 -12.54
N HIS A 77 -24.84 -14.25 -13.30
CA HIS A 77 -24.88 -14.23 -14.76
C HIS A 77 -24.22 -15.47 -15.39
N TYR A 78 -23.04 -15.85 -14.88
CA TYR A 78 -22.25 -16.91 -15.49
C TYR A 78 -22.52 -18.31 -14.92
N TYR A 79 -22.95 -18.39 -13.65
CA TYR A 79 -23.06 -19.66 -12.93
C TYR A 79 -24.45 -19.87 -12.28
N GLY A 80 -25.33 -18.87 -12.29
CA GLY A 80 -26.62 -18.95 -11.60
C GLY A 80 -26.52 -18.71 -10.08
N GLY A 81 -25.34 -18.39 -9.53
CA GLY A 81 -25.15 -18.09 -8.11
C GLY A 81 -23.72 -18.33 -7.61
N LEU A 82 -23.51 -18.04 -6.33
CA LEU A 82 -22.20 -18.20 -5.70
C LEU A 82 -21.81 -19.67 -5.52
N GLN A 83 -22.73 -20.51 -5.03
CA GLN A 83 -22.43 -21.92 -4.82
C GLN A 83 -22.05 -22.64 -6.13
N PRO A 84 -22.83 -22.54 -7.23
CA PRO A 84 -22.44 -23.15 -8.51
C PRO A 84 -21.11 -22.60 -9.05
N MET A 85 -20.79 -21.33 -8.80
CA MET A 85 -19.49 -20.75 -9.17
C MET A 85 -18.33 -21.47 -8.46
N PHE A 86 -18.41 -21.64 -7.14
CA PHE A 86 -17.37 -22.34 -6.39
C PHE A 86 -17.27 -23.81 -6.75
N GLU A 87 -18.39 -24.46 -7.04
CA GLU A 87 -18.42 -25.84 -7.54
C GLU A 87 -17.71 -25.97 -8.90
N ALA A 88 -17.97 -25.03 -9.83
CA ALA A 88 -17.29 -25.00 -11.13
C ALA A 88 -15.77 -24.77 -10.98
N VAL A 89 -15.36 -23.85 -10.12
CA VAL A 89 -13.93 -23.62 -9.83
C VAL A 89 -13.29 -24.87 -9.22
N HIS A 90 -13.96 -25.54 -8.28
CA HIS A 90 -13.46 -26.75 -7.64
C HIS A 90 -13.35 -27.91 -8.64
N GLN A 91 -14.32 -28.07 -9.55
CA GLN A 91 -14.28 -29.10 -10.58
C GLN A 91 -13.13 -28.87 -11.57
N ALA A 92 -12.89 -27.62 -11.97
CA ALA A 92 -11.82 -27.27 -12.91
C ALA A 92 -10.42 -27.39 -12.27
N ASN A 93 -10.29 -26.99 -11.01
CA ASN A 93 -9.05 -27.08 -10.25
C ASN A 93 -9.32 -27.31 -8.76
N PRO A 94 -9.36 -28.58 -8.30
CA PRO A 94 -9.67 -28.92 -6.91
C PRO A 94 -8.75 -28.28 -5.87
N THR A 95 -7.52 -27.93 -6.25
CA THR A 95 -6.53 -27.35 -5.34
C THR A 95 -6.63 -25.83 -5.22
N PHE A 96 -7.36 -25.17 -6.12
CA PHE A 96 -7.39 -23.71 -6.19
C PHE A 96 -8.08 -23.06 -4.98
N LEU A 97 -9.07 -23.73 -4.40
CA LEU A 97 -9.79 -23.26 -3.21
C LEU A 97 -9.11 -23.66 -1.90
N THR A 98 -7.91 -24.22 -1.97
CA THR A 98 -7.13 -24.61 -0.79
C THR A 98 -5.78 -23.90 -0.78
N LEU A 99 -5.29 -23.55 0.41
CA LEU A 99 -3.93 -23.01 0.51
C LEU A 99 -2.91 -24.13 0.23
N PRO A 100 -1.86 -23.84 -0.56
CA PRO A 100 -0.83 -24.82 -0.84
C PRO A 100 -0.07 -25.23 0.43
N LYS A 101 0.54 -26.40 0.41
CA LYS A 101 1.33 -26.92 1.55
C LYS A 101 2.67 -26.18 1.74
N THR A 102 3.18 -25.55 0.67
CA THR A 102 4.47 -24.84 0.66
C THR A 102 4.35 -23.55 -0.15
N GLY A 103 5.21 -22.59 0.13
CA GLY A 103 5.20 -21.27 -0.52
C GLY A 103 4.13 -20.36 0.04
N LEU A 104 3.03 -20.15 -0.70
CA LEU A 104 1.87 -19.37 -0.23
C LEU A 104 0.98 -20.15 0.75
N SER A 105 1.60 -20.86 1.67
CA SER A 105 0.97 -21.76 2.65
C SER A 105 0.19 -20.99 3.74
N ILE A 106 -0.42 -21.75 4.65
CA ILE A 106 -1.10 -21.18 5.84
C ILE A 106 -0.16 -20.28 6.63
N SER A 107 1.12 -20.67 6.78
CA SER A 107 2.12 -19.86 7.49
C SER A 107 2.39 -18.52 6.81
N TRP A 108 2.50 -18.53 5.48
CA TRP A 108 2.60 -17.31 4.70
C TRP A 108 1.36 -16.43 4.88
N PHE A 109 0.18 -17.02 4.80
CA PHE A 109 -1.08 -16.28 4.94
C PHE A 109 -1.19 -15.62 6.31
N ILE A 110 -1.00 -16.37 7.41
CA ILE A 110 -1.07 -15.84 8.77
C ILE A 110 -0.03 -14.73 8.99
N SER A 111 1.21 -14.96 8.56
CA SER A 111 2.27 -13.95 8.72
C SER A 111 2.04 -12.71 7.87
N THR A 112 1.43 -12.84 6.69
CA THR A 112 1.05 -11.71 5.84
C THR A 112 -0.10 -10.90 6.48
N VAL A 113 -1.10 -11.55 7.04
CA VAL A 113 -2.17 -10.87 7.80
C VAL A 113 -1.56 -10.11 8.99
N MET A 114 -0.68 -10.76 9.75
CA MET A 114 0.00 -10.11 10.88
C MET A 114 0.82 -8.89 10.41
N LEU A 115 1.57 -9.03 9.33
CA LEU A 115 2.34 -7.92 8.73
C LEU A 115 1.46 -6.73 8.37
N THR A 116 0.33 -6.98 7.71
CA THR A 116 -0.59 -5.92 7.27
C THR A 116 -1.28 -5.24 8.46
N VAL A 117 -1.67 -5.99 9.49
CA VAL A 117 -2.26 -5.43 10.71
C VAL A 117 -1.28 -4.52 11.44
N LEU A 118 -0.04 -4.97 11.66
CA LEU A 118 1.00 -4.18 12.33
C LEU A 118 1.45 -2.97 11.51
N GLY A 119 1.46 -3.09 10.18
CA GLY A 119 1.87 -2.03 9.26
C GLY A 119 0.80 -1.00 8.93
N PHE A 120 -0.48 -1.28 9.20
CA PHE A 120 -1.59 -0.43 8.72
C PHE A 120 -1.47 1.04 9.14
N TYR A 121 -1.21 1.29 10.40
CA TYR A 121 -1.04 2.66 10.92
C TYR A 121 0.37 3.23 10.71
N MET A 122 1.31 2.44 10.22
CA MET A 122 2.67 2.91 9.94
C MET A 122 2.79 3.64 8.61
N TRP A 123 1.77 3.56 7.74
CA TRP A 123 1.73 4.31 6.50
C TRP A 123 1.64 5.81 6.77
N PRO A 124 2.53 6.65 6.20
CA PRO A 124 2.55 8.09 6.47
C PRO A 124 1.24 8.80 6.15
N HIS A 125 0.53 8.40 5.09
CA HIS A 125 -0.76 8.99 4.74
C HIS A 125 -1.85 8.60 5.73
N THR A 126 -1.89 7.35 6.22
CA THR A 126 -2.83 6.90 7.26
C THR A 126 -2.53 7.60 8.59
N PHE A 127 -1.25 7.71 8.93
CA PHE A 127 -0.80 8.39 10.13
C PHE A 127 -1.22 9.88 10.12
N ASN A 128 -0.97 10.58 9.01
CA ASN A 128 -1.39 11.97 8.84
C ASN A 128 -2.90 12.13 8.93
N ALA A 129 -3.68 11.22 8.31
CA ALA A 129 -5.14 11.24 8.39
C ALA A 129 -5.63 11.07 9.85
N THR A 130 -4.98 10.20 10.63
CA THR A 130 -5.30 10.01 12.05
C THR A 130 -5.11 11.31 12.85
N TYR A 131 -3.99 12.02 12.61
CA TYR A 131 -3.72 13.29 13.30
C TYR A 131 -4.54 14.48 12.78
N SER A 132 -5.18 14.36 11.62
CA SER A 132 -6.10 15.39 11.10
C SER A 132 -7.54 15.24 11.61
N ALA A 133 -7.84 14.21 12.39
CA ALA A 133 -9.15 14.03 12.99
C ALA A 133 -9.45 15.14 14.00
N GLU A 134 -10.66 15.69 13.96
CA GLU A 134 -11.11 16.77 14.83
C GLU A 134 -11.04 16.39 16.33
N ASN A 135 -11.35 15.14 16.64
CA ASN A 135 -11.28 14.60 18.00
C ASN A 135 -11.19 13.07 17.99
N GLU A 136 -10.92 12.49 19.18
CA GLU A 136 -10.78 11.03 19.33
C GLU A 136 -12.04 10.22 18.99
N ASN A 137 -13.24 10.81 19.14
CA ASN A 137 -14.49 10.14 18.84
C ASN A 137 -14.69 9.93 17.34
N VAL A 138 -14.20 10.86 16.50
CA VAL A 138 -14.17 10.69 15.04
C VAL A 138 -13.32 9.49 14.69
N PHE A 139 -12.12 9.39 15.29
CA PHE A 139 -11.22 8.26 15.08
C PHE A 139 -11.84 6.93 15.55
N ARG A 140 -12.44 6.89 16.74
CA ARG A 140 -13.12 5.69 17.27
C ARG A 140 -14.26 5.23 16.35
N LYS A 141 -15.11 6.15 15.89
CA LYS A 141 -16.20 5.84 14.93
C LYS A 141 -15.64 5.28 13.63
N ASN A 142 -14.60 5.91 13.08
CA ASN A 142 -13.95 5.43 11.85
C ASN A 142 -13.37 4.03 12.04
N SER A 143 -12.77 3.73 13.18
CA SER A 143 -12.21 2.40 13.48
C SER A 143 -13.27 1.29 13.55
N ILE A 144 -14.55 1.63 13.81
CA ILE A 144 -15.68 0.69 13.76
C ILE A 144 -16.25 0.57 12.34
N ILE A 145 -16.39 1.69 11.63
CA ILE A 145 -17.01 1.73 10.30
C ILE A 145 -16.09 1.17 9.23
N SER A 146 -14.79 1.44 9.32
CA SER A 146 -13.81 1.03 8.31
C SER A 146 -13.76 -0.49 8.06
N PRO A 147 -13.77 -1.39 9.06
CA PRO A 147 -13.87 -2.83 8.82
C PRO A 147 -15.16 -3.23 8.09
N ILE A 148 -16.31 -2.60 8.41
CA ILE A 148 -17.59 -2.87 7.75
C ILE A 148 -17.49 -2.46 6.27
N TYR A 149 -16.93 -1.28 5.99
CA TYR A 149 -16.67 -0.83 4.62
C TYR A 149 -15.74 -1.80 3.88
N THR A 150 -14.71 -2.32 4.55
CA THR A 150 -13.76 -3.27 3.96
C THR A 150 -14.39 -4.61 3.56
N LEU A 151 -15.53 -4.99 4.18
CA LEU A 151 -16.27 -6.20 3.78
C LEU A 151 -16.72 -6.18 2.31
N MET A 152 -16.84 -4.99 1.69
CA MET A 152 -17.11 -4.91 0.25
C MET A 152 -16.05 -5.62 -0.61
N LEU A 153 -14.81 -5.77 -0.12
CA LEU A 153 -13.76 -6.49 -0.84
C LEU A 153 -14.11 -7.96 -1.09
N LEU A 154 -15.01 -8.55 -0.28
CA LEU A 154 -15.54 -9.89 -0.53
C LEU A 154 -16.17 -10.01 -1.93
N PHE A 155 -16.86 -8.97 -2.37
CA PHE A 155 -17.48 -8.94 -3.70
C PHE A 155 -16.45 -8.84 -4.82
N VAL A 156 -15.29 -8.20 -4.56
CA VAL A 156 -14.17 -8.21 -5.51
C VAL A 156 -13.60 -9.62 -5.68
N PHE A 157 -13.51 -10.41 -4.59
CA PHE A 157 -13.10 -11.81 -4.69
C PHE A 157 -14.06 -12.63 -5.55
N PHE A 158 -15.38 -12.42 -5.44
CA PHE A 158 -16.35 -13.11 -6.28
C PHE A 158 -16.16 -12.80 -7.76
N VAL A 159 -15.84 -11.54 -8.11
CA VAL A 159 -15.48 -11.17 -9.49
C VAL A 159 -14.21 -11.89 -9.92
N GLY A 160 -13.19 -11.98 -9.05
CA GLY A 160 -11.94 -12.69 -9.32
C GLY A 160 -12.16 -14.19 -9.58
N PHE A 161 -12.98 -14.86 -8.75
CA PHE A 161 -13.33 -16.28 -8.95
C PHE A 161 -14.12 -16.49 -10.24
N THR A 162 -15.03 -15.58 -10.59
CA THR A 162 -15.75 -15.63 -11.86
C THR A 162 -14.76 -15.52 -13.04
N ALA A 163 -13.80 -14.60 -12.95
CA ALA A 163 -12.84 -14.35 -14.01
C ALA A 163 -11.90 -15.54 -14.30
N LEU A 164 -11.60 -16.37 -13.30
CA LEU A 164 -10.74 -17.54 -13.47
C LEU A 164 -11.14 -18.45 -14.63
N MET A 165 -12.45 -18.66 -14.79
CA MET A 165 -13.00 -19.55 -15.79
C MET A 165 -13.41 -18.82 -17.08
N GLN A 166 -13.84 -17.56 -16.95
CA GLN A 166 -14.38 -16.77 -18.07
C GLN A 166 -13.29 -16.06 -18.87
N VAL A 167 -12.14 -15.75 -18.23
CA VAL A 167 -10.98 -15.10 -18.86
C VAL A 167 -9.74 -15.97 -18.61
N PRO A 168 -9.67 -17.17 -19.24
CA PRO A 168 -8.57 -18.10 -18.99
C PRO A 168 -7.24 -17.58 -19.53
N GLY A 169 -6.14 -18.09 -18.98
CA GLY A 169 -4.78 -17.82 -19.48
C GLY A 169 -4.08 -16.59 -18.91
N LEU A 170 -4.73 -15.82 -18.03
CA LEU A 170 -4.08 -14.70 -17.35
C LEU A 170 -3.11 -15.21 -16.29
N GLN A 171 -1.81 -14.94 -16.46
CA GLN A 171 -0.75 -15.36 -15.54
C GLN A 171 0.13 -14.18 -15.10
N GLY A 172 0.67 -14.27 -13.88
CA GLY A 172 1.57 -13.25 -13.36
C GLY A 172 0.93 -11.85 -13.37
N ALA A 173 1.60 -10.89 -14.00
CA ALA A 173 1.11 -9.51 -14.06
C ALA A 173 -0.17 -9.31 -14.88
N GLU A 174 -0.51 -10.25 -15.78
CA GLU A 174 -1.76 -10.18 -16.55
C GLU A 174 -3.00 -10.50 -15.71
N ALA A 175 -2.85 -11.18 -14.58
CA ALA A 175 -3.96 -11.42 -13.65
C ALA A 175 -4.59 -10.11 -13.14
N ASP A 176 -3.82 -9.01 -13.12
CA ASP A 176 -4.33 -7.68 -12.75
C ASP A 176 -5.38 -7.15 -13.76
N LEU A 177 -5.49 -7.72 -14.97
CA LEU A 177 -6.45 -7.34 -16.03
C LEU A 177 -7.82 -8.01 -15.86
N SER A 178 -7.93 -9.02 -15.01
CA SER A 178 -9.07 -9.94 -14.93
C SER A 178 -10.42 -9.25 -14.80
N LEU A 179 -10.55 -8.28 -13.90
CA LEU A 179 -11.81 -7.56 -13.66
C LEU A 179 -12.26 -6.78 -14.89
N LEU A 180 -11.35 -6.04 -15.53
CA LEU A 180 -11.70 -5.22 -16.69
C LEU A 180 -11.99 -6.05 -17.92
N ARG A 181 -11.20 -7.09 -18.20
CA ARG A 181 -11.45 -8.03 -19.32
C ARG A 181 -12.77 -8.76 -19.14
N LEU A 182 -13.08 -9.23 -17.95
CA LEU A 182 -14.39 -9.82 -17.66
C LEU A 182 -15.52 -8.78 -17.87
N SER A 183 -15.32 -7.54 -17.45
CA SER A 183 -16.31 -6.47 -17.64
C SER A 183 -16.53 -6.12 -19.11
N ILE A 184 -15.45 -6.03 -19.91
CA ILE A 184 -15.51 -5.79 -21.36
C ILE A 184 -16.25 -6.91 -22.09
N GLN A 185 -16.06 -8.15 -21.64
CA GLN A 185 -16.73 -9.32 -22.23
C GLN A 185 -18.24 -9.37 -21.87
N THR A 186 -18.63 -8.78 -20.74
CA THR A 186 -19.97 -8.93 -20.18
C THR A 186 -20.90 -7.76 -20.48
N PHE A 187 -20.37 -6.55 -20.56
CA PHE A 187 -21.16 -5.32 -20.59
C PHE A 187 -20.92 -4.45 -21.82
N ASP A 188 -21.93 -3.62 -22.09
CA ASP A 188 -21.81 -2.56 -23.08
C ASP A 188 -20.74 -1.53 -22.70
N PRO A 189 -20.14 -0.83 -23.70
CA PRO A 189 -19.05 0.12 -23.47
C PRO A 189 -19.31 1.23 -22.45
N TRP A 190 -20.55 1.68 -22.30
CA TRP A 190 -20.88 2.73 -21.32
C TRP A 190 -20.80 2.24 -19.88
N ILE A 191 -21.16 0.97 -19.60
CA ILE A 191 -20.98 0.34 -18.26
C ILE A 191 -19.50 0.14 -17.98
N VAL A 192 -18.75 -0.35 -18.97
CA VAL A 192 -17.27 -0.48 -18.85
C VAL A 192 -16.62 0.86 -18.57
N GLY A 193 -17.09 1.93 -19.23
CA GLY A 193 -16.65 3.30 -18.95
C GLY A 193 -16.93 3.76 -17.53
N PHE A 194 -18.08 3.43 -16.98
CA PHE A 194 -18.43 3.74 -15.59
C PHE A 194 -17.56 2.96 -14.58
N ILE A 195 -17.34 1.66 -14.83
CA ILE A 195 -16.43 0.82 -14.04
C ILE A 195 -15.00 1.38 -14.10
N GLY A 196 -14.54 1.74 -15.29
CA GLY A 196 -13.24 2.38 -15.49
C GLY A 196 -13.10 3.70 -14.75
N ALA A 197 -14.12 4.56 -14.78
CA ALA A 197 -14.11 5.83 -14.04
C ALA A 197 -14.03 5.62 -12.52
N ALA A 198 -14.77 4.66 -11.96
CA ALA A 198 -14.66 4.29 -10.55
C ALA A 198 -13.26 3.77 -10.19
N GLY A 199 -12.68 2.93 -11.05
CA GLY A 199 -11.32 2.43 -10.90
C GLY A 199 -10.26 3.53 -10.98
N LEU A 200 -10.39 4.49 -11.90
CA LEU A 200 -9.49 5.64 -12.02
C LEU A 200 -9.47 6.48 -10.74
N LEU A 201 -10.64 6.79 -10.20
CA LEU A 201 -10.73 7.52 -8.93
C LEU A 201 -10.09 6.74 -7.77
N THR A 202 -10.17 5.40 -7.81
CA THR A 202 -9.56 4.53 -6.80
C THR A 202 -8.03 4.60 -6.80
N ALA A 203 -7.42 4.82 -7.94
CA ALA A 203 -5.98 5.00 -8.05
C ALA A 203 -5.54 6.46 -7.83
N LEU A 204 -6.33 7.44 -8.32
CA LEU A 204 -6.00 8.87 -8.21
C LEU A 204 -5.97 9.38 -6.77
N VAL A 205 -6.99 9.03 -5.96
CA VAL A 205 -7.12 9.57 -4.60
C VAL A 205 -5.96 9.12 -3.70
N PRO A 206 -5.71 7.81 -3.49
CA PRO A 206 -4.57 7.39 -2.67
C PRO A 206 -3.23 7.78 -3.31
N GLY A 207 -3.10 7.75 -4.63
CA GLY A 207 -1.90 8.19 -5.34
C GLY A 207 -1.53 9.64 -5.01
N SER A 208 -2.50 10.56 -4.98
CA SER A 208 -2.27 11.96 -4.58
C SER A 208 -1.81 12.09 -3.13
N MET A 209 -2.45 11.35 -2.22
CA MET A 209 -2.07 11.37 -0.79
C MET A 209 -0.67 10.79 -0.55
N LEU A 210 -0.31 9.73 -1.28
CA LEU A 210 1.02 9.12 -1.21
C LEU A 210 2.11 10.05 -1.73
N LEU A 211 1.92 10.68 -2.90
CA LEU A 211 2.85 11.66 -3.45
C LEU A 211 3.03 12.85 -2.50
N MET A 212 1.93 13.35 -1.94
CA MET A 212 1.99 14.45 -0.97
C MET A 212 2.72 14.04 0.31
N ALA A 213 2.44 12.86 0.86
CA ALA A 213 3.11 12.37 2.07
C ALA A 213 4.61 12.18 1.85
N ALA A 214 5.01 11.59 0.71
CA ALA A 214 6.41 11.40 0.36
C ALA A 214 7.15 12.74 0.16
N SER A 215 6.59 13.66 -0.62
CA SER A 215 7.19 14.96 -0.90
C SER A 215 7.29 15.84 0.34
N THR A 216 6.26 15.84 1.19
CA THR A 216 6.27 16.57 2.46
C THR A 216 7.29 15.97 3.44
N SER A 217 7.40 14.65 3.53
CA SER A 217 8.40 13.98 4.36
C SER A 217 9.82 14.32 3.93
N LEU A 218 10.10 14.35 2.64
CA LEU A 218 11.42 14.76 2.11
C LEU A 218 11.71 16.25 2.41
N SER A 219 10.75 17.11 2.14
CA SER A 219 10.98 18.55 2.32
C SER A 219 11.03 18.97 3.79
N LYS A 220 10.12 18.49 4.64
CA LYS A 220 10.03 18.90 6.05
C LYS A 220 11.01 18.12 6.92
N ASN A 221 11.06 16.81 6.80
CA ASN A 221 11.77 15.97 7.75
C ASN A 221 13.23 15.65 7.32
N VAL A 222 13.57 15.82 6.04
CA VAL A 222 14.95 15.68 5.57
C VAL A 222 15.57 17.07 5.34
N TYR A 223 15.05 17.82 4.37
CA TYR A 223 15.64 19.13 4.05
C TYR A 223 15.52 20.11 5.21
N GLY A 224 14.35 20.23 5.87
CA GLY A 224 14.16 21.14 7.00
C GLY A 224 15.05 20.82 8.21
N VAL A 225 15.45 19.56 8.39
CA VAL A 225 16.41 19.16 9.43
C VAL A 225 17.86 19.47 9.01
N LEU A 226 18.19 19.28 7.74
CA LEU A 226 19.54 19.59 7.20
C LEU A 226 19.78 21.10 7.06
N VAL A 227 18.72 21.89 6.85
CA VAL A 227 18.77 23.34 6.70
C VAL A 227 17.83 24.01 7.73
N PRO A 228 18.25 24.14 9.00
CA PRO A 228 17.39 24.68 10.07
C PRO A 228 16.93 26.13 9.83
N SER A 229 17.61 26.87 8.95
CA SER A 229 17.24 28.23 8.55
C SER A 229 16.16 28.31 7.47
N ALA A 230 15.70 27.14 6.95
CA ALA A 230 14.70 27.10 5.89
C ALA A 230 13.35 27.64 6.40
N THR A 231 12.79 28.60 5.68
CA THR A 231 11.46 29.14 5.96
C THR A 231 10.36 28.15 5.58
N GLY A 232 9.19 28.23 6.22
CA GLY A 232 8.03 27.41 5.88
C GLY A 232 7.63 27.52 4.40
N LYS A 233 7.80 28.72 3.78
CA LYS A 233 7.57 28.93 2.34
C LYS A 233 8.54 28.12 1.48
N GLN A 234 9.82 28.09 1.83
CA GLN A 234 10.83 27.30 1.10
C GLN A 234 10.55 25.80 1.21
N ILE A 235 10.19 25.29 2.39
CA ILE A 235 9.80 23.90 2.62
C ILE A 235 8.59 23.54 1.75
N SER A 236 7.56 24.40 1.70
CA SER A 236 6.37 24.20 0.89
C SER A 236 6.66 24.18 -0.62
N ILE A 237 7.50 25.09 -1.10
CA ILE A 237 7.92 25.12 -2.51
C ILE A 237 8.70 23.85 -2.85
N LEU A 238 9.64 23.47 -1.99
CA LEU A 238 10.44 22.27 -2.19
C LEU A 238 9.57 20.99 -2.19
N ALA A 239 8.56 20.91 -1.31
CA ALA A 239 7.59 19.82 -1.35
C ALA A 239 6.90 19.73 -2.72
N LYS A 240 6.46 20.85 -3.27
CA LYS A 240 5.86 20.88 -4.63
C LYS A 240 6.85 20.44 -5.71
N CYS A 241 8.13 20.79 -5.60
CA CYS A 241 9.16 20.33 -6.53
C CYS A 241 9.45 18.82 -6.43
N PHE A 242 9.34 18.23 -5.24
CA PHE A 242 9.52 16.78 -5.07
C PHE A 242 8.38 15.96 -5.66
N VAL A 243 7.16 16.48 -5.77
CA VAL A 243 6.02 15.75 -6.34
C VAL A 243 6.33 15.19 -7.74
N PRO A 244 6.70 16.01 -8.75
CA PRO A 244 7.03 15.48 -10.07
C PRO A 244 8.26 14.57 -10.07
N VAL A 245 9.24 14.81 -9.22
CA VAL A 245 10.45 13.96 -9.14
C VAL A 245 10.08 12.55 -8.67
N ILE A 246 9.30 12.44 -7.59
CA ILE A 246 8.84 11.15 -7.08
C ILE A 246 7.93 10.45 -8.09
N ALA A 247 7.06 11.22 -8.77
CA ALA A 247 6.20 10.70 -9.82
C ALA A 247 7.03 10.10 -10.97
N LEU A 248 8.06 10.80 -11.46
CA LEU A 248 8.94 10.32 -12.53
C LEU A 248 9.69 9.05 -12.14
N VAL A 249 10.24 8.99 -10.91
CA VAL A 249 10.89 7.78 -10.40
C VAL A 249 9.88 6.61 -10.36
N SER A 250 8.68 6.87 -9.89
CA SER A 250 7.63 5.84 -9.81
C SER A 250 7.16 5.39 -11.21
N VAL A 251 7.05 6.29 -12.18
CA VAL A 251 6.75 5.95 -13.59
C VAL A 251 7.83 5.04 -14.18
N TYR A 252 9.10 5.36 -13.95
CA TYR A 252 10.21 4.53 -14.41
C TYR A 252 10.07 3.08 -13.91
N PHE A 253 9.87 2.90 -12.60
CA PHE A 253 9.69 1.56 -12.02
C PHE A 253 8.34 0.91 -12.42
N THR A 254 7.31 1.69 -12.74
CA THR A 254 6.04 1.15 -13.26
C THR A 254 6.23 0.53 -14.63
N LEU A 255 7.02 1.16 -15.48
CA LEU A 255 7.25 0.71 -16.86
C LEU A 255 8.20 -0.49 -16.95
N TYR A 256 9.16 -0.60 -16.04
CA TYR A 256 10.24 -1.59 -16.13
C TYR A 256 10.24 -2.63 -15.00
N GLY A 257 9.41 -2.49 -13.98
CA GLY A 257 9.47 -3.32 -12.77
C GLY A 257 8.80 -4.71 -12.87
N GLY A 258 7.85 -4.92 -13.77
CA GLY A 258 7.23 -6.23 -14.04
C GLY A 258 6.38 -6.87 -12.92
N ASN A 259 6.34 -6.30 -11.71
CA ASN A 259 5.68 -6.87 -10.55
C ASN A 259 4.14 -6.74 -10.59
N THR A 260 3.42 -7.68 -9.95
CA THR A 260 1.97 -7.57 -9.76
C THR A 260 1.61 -6.46 -8.76
N ILE A 261 0.35 -5.98 -8.83
CA ILE A 261 -0.16 -4.98 -7.87
C ILE A 261 -0.03 -5.49 -6.42
N VAL A 262 -0.37 -6.76 -6.18
CA VAL A 262 -0.28 -7.38 -4.85
C VAL A 262 1.17 -7.44 -4.35
N THR A 263 2.11 -7.84 -5.19
CA THR A 263 3.55 -7.90 -4.83
C THR A 263 4.08 -6.53 -4.42
N LEU A 264 3.75 -5.49 -5.17
CA LEU A 264 4.14 -4.11 -4.86
C LEU A 264 3.55 -3.63 -3.52
N LEU A 265 2.29 -3.97 -3.25
CA LEU A 265 1.64 -3.63 -1.98
C LEU A 265 2.31 -4.33 -0.80
N LEU A 266 2.56 -5.64 -0.89
CA LEU A 266 3.22 -6.42 0.16
C LEU A 266 4.67 -5.99 0.39
N MET A 267 5.38 -5.60 -0.66
CA MET A 267 6.72 -5.01 -0.55
C MET A 267 6.67 -3.70 0.25
N GLY A 268 5.72 -2.83 -0.05
CA GLY A 268 5.49 -1.61 0.71
C GLY A 268 5.19 -1.90 2.19
N TYR A 269 4.30 -2.87 2.49
CA TYR A 269 4.02 -3.30 3.86
C TYR A 269 5.25 -3.87 4.56
N SER A 270 6.05 -4.66 3.88
CA SER A 270 7.28 -5.23 4.46
C SER A 270 8.26 -4.17 4.94
N ILE A 271 8.35 -3.04 4.23
CA ILE A 271 9.22 -1.91 4.59
C ILE A 271 8.56 -1.06 5.68
N VAL A 272 7.29 -0.67 5.52
CA VAL A 272 6.66 0.28 6.45
C VAL A 272 6.44 -0.32 7.84
N THR A 273 6.17 -1.61 7.93
CA THR A 273 5.98 -2.31 9.21
C THR A 273 7.25 -2.29 10.07
N GLN A 274 8.43 -2.05 9.48
CA GLN A 274 9.67 -1.90 10.25
C GLN A 274 9.66 -0.67 11.18
N LEU A 275 8.72 0.25 11.03
CA LEU A 275 8.52 1.36 11.95
C LEU A 275 7.76 0.94 13.22
N PHE A 276 7.00 -0.15 13.18
CA PHE A 276 6.09 -0.56 14.24
C PHE A 276 6.78 -0.78 15.61
N PRO A 277 7.92 -1.50 15.73
CA PRO A 277 8.54 -1.69 17.04
C PRO A 277 8.94 -0.38 17.71
N ALA A 278 9.58 0.52 16.98
CA ALA A 278 9.99 1.82 17.52
C ALA A 278 8.76 2.65 17.94
N PHE A 279 7.70 2.62 17.14
CA PHE A 279 6.46 3.33 17.41
C PHE A 279 5.78 2.81 18.68
N ILE A 280 5.56 1.50 18.81
CA ILE A 280 4.85 0.93 19.97
C ILE A 280 5.63 1.16 21.27
N PHE A 281 6.96 1.03 21.25
CA PHE A 281 7.79 1.34 22.42
C PHE A 281 7.75 2.82 22.79
N SER A 282 7.60 3.74 21.80
CA SER A 282 7.49 5.17 22.07
C SER A 282 6.22 5.55 22.85
N LEU A 283 5.16 4.73 22.77
CA LEU A 283 3.90 4.94 23.49
C LEU A 283 3.95 4.38 24.92
N MET A 284 4.97 3.61 25.27
CA MET A 284 5.09 3.01 26.60
C MET A 284 5.59 4.02 27.62
N LYS A 285 4.94 4.09 28.78
CA LYS A 285 5.31 5.00 29.88
C LYS A 285 6.77 4.83 30.35
N ASN A 286 7.24 3.58 30.39
CA ASN A 286 8.63 3.23 30.73
C ASN A 286 9.35 2.75 29.47
N ASN A 287 9.68 3.70 28.57
CA ASN A 287 10.36 3.35 27.33
C ASN A 287 11.82 2.94 27.60
N ILE A 288 12.14 1.70 27.25
CA ILE A 288 13.50 1.13 27.36
C ILE A 288 14.31 1.31 26.07
N VAL A 289 13.66 1.75 25.00
CA VAL A 289 14.26 1.91 23.67
C VAL A 289 14.90 3.28 23.55
N THR A 290 16.17 3.29 23.11
CA THR A 290 16.90 4.53 22.82
C THR A 290 16.70 4.95 21.35
N LYS A 291 16.90 6.24 21.05
CA LYS A 291 16.87 6.73 19.66
C LYS A 291 17.84 5.98 18.73
N TYR A 292 18.99 5.58 19.26
CA TYR A 292 20.01 4.81 18.51
C TYR A 292 19.53 3.39 18.21
N GLY A 293 18.89 2.73 19.20
CA GLY A 293 18.32 1.40 19.03
C GLY A 293 17.16 1.41 18.05
N ALA A 294 16.25 2.38 18.17
CA ALA A 294 15.14 2.55 17.21
C ALA A 294 15.64 2.72 15.77
N CYS A 295 16.62 3.61 15.57
CA CYS A 295 17.19 3.86 14.25
C CYS A 295 17.91 2.61 13.70
N ALA A 296 18.74 1.96 14.50
CA ALA A 296 19.47 0.76 14.10
C ALA A 296 18.52 -0.39 13.75
N GLY A 297 17.47 -0.61 14.55
CA GLY A 297 16.46 -1.64 14.30
C GLY A 297 15.72 -1.40 12.98
N ILE A 298 15.23 -0.17 12.75
CA ILE A 298 14.55 0.21 11.50
C ILE A 298 15.47 -0.01 10.30
N VAL A 299 16.73 0.44 10.36
CA VAL A 299 17.69 0.28 9.26
C VAL A 299 17.99 -1.20 9.01
N ALA A 300 18.21 -2.01 10.04
CA ALA A 300 18.45 -3.44 9.90
C ALA A 300 17.24 -4.16 9.29
N GLY A 301 16.03 -3.84 9.74
CA GLY A 301 14.81 -4.42 9.20
C GLY A 301 14.60 -4.07 7.72
N ILE A 302 14.75 -2.78 7.35
CA ILE A 302 14.62 -2.35 5.95
C ILE A 302 15.71 -2.97 5.08
N ALA A 303 16.97 -3.00 5.55
CA ALA A 303 18.07 -3.61 4.82
C ALA A 303 17.84 -5.10 4.57
N SER A 304 17.27 -5.83 5.55
CA SER A 304 16.90 -7.23 5.40
C SER A 304 15.81 -7.44 4.34
N VAL A 305 14.75 -6.61 4.35
CA VAL A 305 13.70 -6.65 3.31
C VAL A 305 14.30 -6.39 1.94
N MET A 306 15.10 -5.34 1.80
CA MET A 306 15.71 -4.97 0.52
C MET A 306 16.66 -6.04 0.01
N TYR A 307 17.52 -6.61 0.88
CA TYR A 307 18.44 -7.67 0.51
C TYR A 307 17.67 -8.87 -0.07
N ILE A 308 16.68 -9.39 0.65
CA ILE A 308 15.89 -10.54 0.23
C ILE A 308 15.12 -10.25 -1.07
N THR A 309 14.56 -9.04 -1.21
CA THR A 309 13.80 -8.66 -2.39
C THR A 309 14.68 -8.48 -3.63
N ILE A 310 15.87 -7.86 -3.50
CA ILE A 310 16.77 -7.59 -4.64
C ILE A 310 17.46 -8.86 -5.09
N THR A 311 17.85 -9.74 -4.15
CA THR A 311 18.54 -11.00 -4.46
C THR A 311 17.58 -12.12 -4.83
N GLU A 312 16.27 -11.88 -4.74
CA GLU A 312 15.20 -12.88 -4.96
C GLU A 312 15.41 -14.16 -4.13
N THR A 313 16.14 -14.02 -3.00
CA THR A 313 16.39 -15.13 -2.09
C THR A 313 15.18 -15.39 -1.22
N THR A 314 15.03 -16.64 -0.79
CA THR A 314 14.02 -17.04 0.20
C THR A 314 14.72 -17.56 1.46
N LEU A 315 14.00 -17.63 2.58
CA LEU A 315 14.53 -18.30 3.76
C LEU A 315 14.87 -19.76 3.50
N GLY A 316 14.13 -20.41 2.61
CA GLY A 316 14.40 -21.78 2.21
C GLY A 316 15.72 -21.95 1.47
N THR A 317 16.13 -20.94 0.68
CA THR A 317 17.43 -20.95 -0.01
C THR A 317 18.59 -20.60 0.92
N LEU A 318 18.37 -19.64 1.83
CA LEU A 318 19.42 -19.22 2.80
C LEU A 318 19.64 -20.27 3.91
N PHE A 319 18.56 -20.90 4.37
CA PHE A 319 18.57 -21.85 5.49
C PHE A 319 17.75 -23.10 5.17
N PRO A 320 18.26 -24.01 4.34
CA PRO A 320 17.52 -25.21 3.90
C PRO A 320 17.08 -26.15 5.04
N ALA A 321 17.77 -26.12 6.17
CA ALA A 321 17.48 -26.97 7.32
C ALA A 321 16.28 -26.49 8.20
N LEU A 322 15.78 -25.26 7.97
CA LEU A 322 14.68 -24.74 8.76
C LEU A 322 13.38 -25.49 8.49
N PRO A 323 12.46 -25.58 9.49
CA PRO A 323 11.12 -26.10 9.28
C PRO A 323 10.35 -25.32 8.20
N GLN A 324 9.47 -26.02 7.44
CA GLN A 324 8.71 -25.42 6.34
C GLN A 324 7.86 -24.21 6.79
N ILE A 325 7.32 -24.26 8.01
CA ILE A 325 6.57 -23.15 8.61
C ILE A 325 7.36 -21.85 8.63
N ILE A 326 8.66 -21.91 8.95
CA ILE A 326 9.53 -20.73 9.00
C ILE A 326 9.94 -20.31 7.59
N LYS A 327 10.21 -21.27 6.69
CA LYS A 327 10.56 -20.99 5.30
C LYS A 327 9.48 -20.22 4.55
N ASP A 328 8.22 -20.55 4.84
CA ASP A 328 7.06 -19.93 4.21
C ASP A 328 6.61 -18.62 4.91
N THR A 329 7.21 -18.26 6.04
CA THR A 329 6.86 -17.01 6.73
C THR A 329 7.17 -15.80 5.87
N ASN A 330 6.26 -14.82 5.85
CA ASN A 330 6.43 -13.59 5.07
C ASN A 330 7.72 -12.86 5.47
N VAL A 331 8.49 -12.46 4.47
CA VAL A 331 9.79 -11.79 4.62
C VAL A 331 9.71 -10.56 5.54
N GLY A 332 8.64 -9.79 5.43
CA GLY A 332 8.44 -8.60 6.28
C GLY A 332 8.38 -8.93 7.78
N VAL A 333 7.79 -10.09 8.16
CA VAL A 333 7.73 -10.53 9.56
C VAL A 333 9.09 -10.98 10.06
N ILE A 334 9.86 -11.66 9.22
CA ILE A 334 11.22 -12.08 9.57
C ILE A 334 12.13 -10.87 9.77
N SER A 335 12.04 -9.92 8.84
CA SER A 335 12.76 -8.65 8.95
C SER A 335 12.31 -7.84 10.17
N LEU A 336 11.03 -7.93 10.56
CA LEU A 336 10.52 -7.34 11.80
C LEU A 336 11.14 -7.96 13.05
N PHE A 337 11.37 -9.27 13.04
CA PHE A 337 12.07 -9.95 14.13
C PHE A 337 13.53 -9.51 14.21
N ILE A 338 14.25 -9.42 13.08
CA ILE A 338 15.62 -8.90 13.01
C ILE A 338 15.66 -7.46 13.56
N ASN A 339 14.73 -6.62 13.10
CA ASN A 339 14.58 -5.25 13.59
C ASN A 339 14.44 -5.21 15.12
N LEU A 340 13.51 -6.00 15.68
CA LEU A 340 13.25 -6.03 17.12
C LEU A 340 14.50 -6.45 17.92
N VAL A 341 15.22 -7.46 17.44
CA VAL A 341 16.46 -7.93 18.09
C VAL A 341 17.53 -6.82 18.06
N VAL A 342 17.79 -6.23 16.90
CA VAL A 342 18.78 -5.14 16.77
C VAL A 342 18.39 -3.93 17.60
N LEU A 343 17.11 -3.53 17.56
CA LEU A 343 16.57 -2.43 18.35
C LEU A 343 16.83 -2.65 19.85
N MET A 344 16.55 -3.85 20.36
CA MET A 344 16.75 -4.16 21.78
C MET A 344 18.24 -4.19 22.15
N VAL A 345 19.07 -4.89 21.39
CA VAL A 345 20.52 -5.01 21.64
C VAL A 345 21.19 -3.62 21.64
N VAL A 346 20.92 -2.82 20.61
CA VAL A 346 21.51 -1.47 20.51
C VAL A 346 20.95 -0.55 21.61
N SER A 347 19.68 -0.66 21.95
CA SER A 347 19.11 0.14 23.05
C SER A 347 19.76 -0.17 24.39
N LEU A 348 19.96 -1.45 24.71
CA LEU A 348 20.65 -1.86 25.93
C LEU A 348 22.11 -1.37 25.95
N ALA A 349 22.83 -1.48 24.83
CA ALA A 349 24.21 -1.00 24.69
C ALA A 349 24.33 0.52 24.82
N THR A 350 23.33 1.27 24.33
CA THR A 350 23.37 2.76 24.31
C THR A 350 22.59 3.42 25.44
N LYS A 351 22.05 2.66 26.38
CA LYS A 351 21.26 3.20 27.49
C LYS A 351 21.97 4.28 28.31
N LYS A 352 23.27 4.07 28.60
CA LYS A 352 24.09 5.04 29.35
C LYS A 352 24.32 6.33 28.57
N ILE A 353 24.44 6.25 27.23
CA ILE A 353 24.66 7.41 26.35
C ILE A 353 23.37 8.23 26.21
N ALA A 354 22.23 7.56 26.15
CA ALA A 354 20.91 8.20 26.02
C ALA A 354 20.43 8.88 27.31
N ALA A 355 21.01 8.53 28.46
CA ALA A 355 20.69 9.13 29.76
C ALA A 355 21.34 10.51 30.00
N GLN A 356 22.22 10.98 29.12
CA GLN A 356 22.76 12.33 29.21
C GLN A 356 21.68 13.35 28.81
N PRO A 357 21.46 14.44 29.62
CA PRO A 357 20.44 15.43 29.32
C PRO A 357 20.75 16.10 27.98
N HIS A 358 19.87 15.92 27.02
CA HIS A 358 19.89 16.70 25.79
C HIS A 358 19.30 18.06 26.05
N PHE A 359 20.01 19.09 25.61
CA PHE A 359 19.52 20.48 25.47
C PHE A 359 18.07 20.46 24.99
N GLU A 360 17.23 21.18 25.75
CA GLU A 360 15.86 21.51 25.34
C GLU A 360 15.89 22.16 23.96
N SER A 361 15.48 21.46 22.92
CA SER A 361 15.11 22.10 21.68
C SER A 361 13.83 22.85 21.96
N GLY A 362 13.90 24.18 21.90
CA GLY A 362 12.83 25.11 22.26
C GLY A 362 11.46 24.65 21.78
N ALA A 363 10.54 24.60 22.72
CA ALA A 363 9.12 24.44 22.43
C ALA A 363 8.70 25.52 21.44
N VAL A 364 8.43 25.12 20.22
CA VAL A 364 7.74 25.98 19.24
C VAL A 364 6.31 26.12 19.76
N ASP A 365 6.02 27.30 20.25
CA ASP A 365 4.73 27.72 20.77
C ASP A 365 3.64 27.46 19.74
N GLY A 366 2.71 26.55 20.07
CA GLY A 366 1.66 26.03 19.20
C GLY A 366 0.51 26.98 18.85
N LYS A 367 0.79 28.31 18.79
CA LYS A 367 -0.23 29.35 18.56
C LYS A 367 -0.21 30.05 17.21
N GLN A 368 0.53 29.57 16.23
CA GLN A 368 0.55 30.19 14.90
C GLN A 368 0.46 29.14 13.76
N ILE A 369 -0.57 28.33 13.70
CA ILE A 369 -1.01 27.70 12.43
C ILE A 369 -2.52 27.48 12.60
N LEU A 370 -3.32 28.47 12.30
CA LEU A 370 -4.69 28.39 11.78
C LEU A 370 -4.70 29.06 10.42
#